data_bc13a142c565f9e6ff72ca5ac52bfec0
#
_entry.id   bc13a142c565f9e6ff72ca5ac52bfec0
#
_cell.length_a   1.000
_cell.length_b   1.000
_cell.length_c   1.000
_cell.angle_alpha   90.00
_cell.angle_beta   90.00
_cell.angle_gamma   90.00
#
_symmetry.space_group_name_H-M   'P 1'
#
loop_
_entity.id
_entity.type
_entity.pdbx_description
1 polymer ?
#
loop_
_entity_poly.entity_id
_entity_poly.type
_entity_poly.pdbx_seq_one_letter_code
_entity_poly.pdbx_strand_id
1 'polypeptide(L)'
;MIKSLRLAIPAAGLAVAATLAASLLPAPGPAAADNGFPVAPYTAFTGAERANLTSIARQTWNFYNADIDAATGLPMDNLTFAGGSATATSVGRYANPEDFAMYLWAVTSARDLSLISDGQAASRIRSVLTAVSQLANFNGLLYAWYDTSNGEILSNPGQGDCATGGTPALNNCFFVPGEGNAWWASSLIIVREAFPQLAGLANKLLKPMNLGLFYDNGPETACNVNPATPGDQATGQQFFGYYVGVPQAQQPTGTNGAFYSDPRILAYIGMGLPAQPGSVPNGTDHQIPGNVWWKSWRILPPPSPAPGCAATDPDFSWTGGWSRMTGSWQTYTDPQTGQKFQVWEAAYNDNGIKYIPTWAGGMFEAMMPDLIVPETSWGTHSFGLADQRTVQLQIQYATHYLGYPVWGLSPSSSADDSGAYNTYGVEGVGLPGTIASLPYHGTDPTASSPNLLLDQCGPCSTEDVVTPYASFLALDAAPQQAYANIQKLRSLYPGLYAADGFFDAVNPTTGSVGHRILDLDDAMIMAALDNALNNRALQRYFAADPVSWAAHTYLELENNKALS
;
A
#
# COMPACT_ATOMS: atom_id res chain seq x y z
N MET A 1 7.04 -81.50 22.81
CA MET A 1 8.42 -81.52 23.25
C MET A 1 9.17 -80.43 22.53
N ILE A 2 9.50 -79.35 23.25
CA ILE A 2 10.71 -78.57 23.13
C ILE A 2 10.61 -77.50 24.23
N LYS A 3 11.64 -77.46 25.03
CA LYS A 3 11.74 -76.75 26.31
C LYS A 3 11.94 -75.24 26.12
N SER A 4 11.24 -74.50 26.95
CA SER A 4 11.47 -73.09 27.20
C SER A 4 12.77 -72.85 27.97
N LEU A 5 13.59 -71.92 27.47
CA LEU A 5 14.72 -71.36 28.24
C LEU A 5 14.37 -69.91 28.57
N ARG A 6 14.22 -69.60 29.87
CA ARG A 6 14.11 -68.22 30.35
C ARG A 6 15.51 -67.73 30.68
N LEU A 7 15.93 -66.65 30.05
CA LEU A 7 17.09 -65.88 30.46
C LEU A 7 16.61 -64.62 31.24
N ALA A 8 17.07 -64.47 32.44
CA ALA A 8 16.90 -63.27 33.24
C ALA A 8 17.96 -62.24 32.85
N ILE A 9 17.52 -61.00 32.62
CA ILE A 9 18.40 -59.83 32.43
C ILE A 9 18.19 -58.89 33.61
N PRO A 10 19.27 -58.38 34.23
CA PRO A 10 19.20 -57.50 35.39
C PRO A 10 18.82 -56.08 34.96
N ALA A 11 18.01 -55.40 35.77
CA ALA A 11 17.64 -53.98 35.64
C ALA A 11 18.87 -53.08 35.94
N ALA A 12 19.39 -52.44 34.93
CA ALA A 12 20.31 -51.30 35.08
C ALA A 12 19.49 -50.01 34.81
N GLY A 13 19.36 -49.18 35.88
CA GLY A 13 18.72 -47.90 35.77
C GLY A 13 19.52 -46.93 34.89
N LEU A 14 18.92 -46.47 33.78
CA LEU A 14 19.41 -45.33 33.02
C LEU A 14 18.67 -44.07 33.51
N ALA A 15 19.40 -43.18 34.16
CA ALA A 15 18.99 -41.81 34.41
C ALA A 15 19.06 -41.07 33.06
N VAL A 16 17.90 -40.74 32.48
CA VAL A 16 17.82 -39.85 31.29
C VAL A 16 17.94 -38.41 31.80
N ALA A 17 19.13 -37.83 31.64
CA ALA A 17 19.31 -36.39 31.74
C ALA A 17 18.65 -35.72 30.54
N ALA A 18 17.51 -35.05 30.77
CA ALA A 18 16.88 -34.18 29.77
C ALA A 18 17.76 -32.93 29.62
N THR A 19 18.61 -32.91 28.61
CA THR A 19 19.24 -31.68 28.15
C THR A 19 18.17 -30.87 27.39
N LEU A 20 17.72 -29.79 28.01
CA LEU A 20 17.00 -28.73 27.30
C LEU A 20 17.97 -28.15 26.24
N ALA A 21 17.79 -28.56 25.01
CA ALA A 21 18.34 -27.84 23.89
C ALA A 21 17.58 -26.50 23.78
N ALA A 22 18.17 -25.44 24.30
CA ALA A 22 17.74 -24.09 23.92
C ALA A 22 17.95 -23.97 22.40
N SER A 23 16.87 -23.97 21.65
CA SER A 23 16.88 -23.62 20.24
C SER A 23 17.34 -22.17 20.14
N LEU A 24 18.60 -21.96 19.84
CA LEU A 24 19.13 -20.67 19.42
C LEU A 24 18.34 -20.29 18.16
N LEU A 25 17.56 -19.24 18.26
CA LEU A 25 16.99 -18.58 17.07
C LEU A 25 18.18 -18.29 16.13
N PRO A 26 18.03 -18.54 14.82
CA PRO A 26 19.08 -18.17 13.89
C PRO A 26 19.35 -16.68 14.02
N ALA A 27 20.61 -16.29 13.93
CA ALA A 27 21.01 -14.90 13.94
C ALA A 27 20.25 -14.16 12.82
N PRO A 28 19.83 -12.91 13.04
CA PRO A 28 19.23 -12.11 11.99
C PRO A 28 20.15 -12.12 10.77
N GLY A 29 19.55 -12.21 9.57
CA GLY A 29 20.27 -12.18 8.31
C GLY A 29 21.25 -11.00 8.25
N PRO A 30 22.22 -11.01 7.31
CA PRO A 30 23.24 -9.98 7.26
C PRO A 30 22.57 -8.60 7.23
N ALA A 31 22.90 -7.77 8.21
CA ALA A 31 22.47 -6.39 8.24
C ALA A 31 22.88 -5.74 6.91
N ALA A 32 21.93 -5.08 6.24
CA ALA A 32 22.25 -4.22 5.11
C ALA A 32 23.41 -3.31 5.52
N ALA A 33 24.38 -3.15 4.64
CA ALA A 33 25.53 -2.30 4.94
C ALA A 33 25.03 -0.90 5.33
N ASP A 34 25.60 -0.36 6.38
CA ASP A 34 25.20 0.88 7.10
C ASP A 34 25.42 2.16 6.28
N ASN A 35 25.12 2.13 4.97
CA ASN A 35 25.31 3.25 4.05
C ASN A 35 24.03 4.03 3.74
N GLY A 36 22.90 3.61 4.30
CA GLY A 36 21.58 4.21 4.10
C GLY A 36 21.17 5.20 5.18
N PHE A 37 19.99 5.80 5.00
CA PHE A 37 19.40 6.68 6.00
C PHE A 37 18.92 5.89 7.23
N PRO A 38 19.05 6.45 8.45
CA PRO A 38 18.69 5.74 9.65
C PRO A 38 17.17 5.49 9.73
N VAL A 39 16.79 4.28 10.14
CA VAL A 39 15.42 3.89 10.44
C VAL A 39 15.32 3.61 11.94
N ALA A 40 14.30 4.16 12.61
CA ALA A 40 14.14 4.00 14.06
C ALA A 40 13.92 2.51 14.42
N PRO A 41 14.53 2.00 15.50
CA PRO A 41 14.34 0.62 15.95
C PRO A 41 12.88 0.33 16.31
N TYR A 42 12.44 -0.89 16.08
CA TYR A 42 11.09 -1.35 16.39
C TYR A 42 11.12 -2.51 17.39
N THR A 43 10.56 -2.30 18.59
CA THR A 43 10.60 -3.26 19.70
C THR A 43 9.26 -3.34 20.45
N ALA A 44 8.14 -3.18 19.75
CA ALA A 44 6.83 -3.00 20.37
C ALA A 44 6.23 -4.27 21.00
N PHE A 45 6.70 -5.47 20.65
CA PHE A 45 6.07 -6.73 21.02
C PHE A 45 6.87 -7.60 21.98
N THR A 46 6.17 -8.24 22.93
CA THR A 46 6.70 -9.30 23.81
C THR A 46 7.02 -10.57 23.01
N GLY A 47 7.77 -11.49 23.62
CA GLY A 47 8.07 -12.78 22.99
C GLY A 47 6.83 -13.61 22.62
N ALA A 48 5.77 -13.54 23.44
CA ALA A 48 4.50 -14.26 23.17
C ALA A 48 3.74 -13.65 21.99
N GLU A 49 3.65 -12.32 21.93
CA GLU A 49 3.04 -11.60 20.81
C GLU A 49 3.80 -11.85 19.49
N ARG A 50 5.14 -11.80 19.54
CA ARG A 50 5.99 -12.13 18.39
C ARG A 50 5.76 -13.56 17.88
N ALA A 51 5.67 -14.54 18.79
CA ALA A 51 5.38 -15.93 18.42
C ALA A 51 4.00 -16.07 17.75
N ASN A 52 3.00 -15.34 18.25
CA ASN A 52 1.66 -15.30 17.66
C ASN A 52 1.68 -14.68 16.26
N LEU A 53 2.31 -13.51 16.10
CA LEU A 53 2.45 -12.84 14.80
C LEU A 53 3.24 -13.70 13.79
N THR A 54 4.32 -14.38 14.24
CA THR A 54 5.05 -15.33 13.39
C THR A 54 4.17 -16.51 12.93
N SER A 55 3.24 -16.96 13.78
CA SER A 55 2.29 -18.01 13.39
C SER A 55 1.34 -17.52 12.29
N ILE A 56 0.91 -16.27 12.36
CA ILE A 56 0.09 -15.66 11.30
C ILE A 56 0.89 -15.59 10.00
N ALA A 57 2.10 -15.04 10.03
CA ALA A 57 2.96 -14.98 8.85
C ALA A 57 3.15 -16.35 8.16
N ARG A 58 3.29 -17.42 8.95
CA ARG A 58 3.43 -18.78 8.41
C ARG A 58 2.17 -19.25 7.68
N GLN A 59 0.98 -18.88 8.15
CA GLN A 59 -0.28 -19.26 7.49
C GLN A 59 -0.52 -18.40 6.24
N THR A 60 -0.30 -17.09 6.32
CA THR A 60 -0.34 -16.20 5.15
C THR A 60 0.64 -16.66 4.06
N TRP A 61 1.83 -17.16 4.44
CA TRP A 61 2.78 -17.73 3.48
C TRP A 61 2.26 -18.97 2.75
N ASN A 62 1.33 -19.74 3.30
CA ASN A 62 0.74 -20.87 2.58
C ASN A 62 -0.02 -20.41 1.34
N PHE A 63 -0.74 -19.30 1.40
CA PHE A 63 -1.36 -18.65 0.24
C PHE A 63 -0.29 -18.35 -0.83
N TYR A 64 0.76 -17.60 -0.53
CA TYR A 64 1.83 -17.26 -1.48
C TYR A 64 2.59 -18.46 -2.02
N ASN A 65 2.65 -19.52 -1.27
CA ASN A 65 3.25 -20.75 -1.76
C ASN A 65 2.44 -21.39 -2.89
N ALA A 66 1.12 -21.14 -2.94
CA ALA A 66 0.20 -21.64 -3.96
C ALA A 66 -0.12 -20.59 -5.05
N ASP A 67 0.15 -19.31 -4.81
CA ASP A 67 -0.26 -18.17 -5.64
C ASP A 67 0.69 -17.90 -6.80
N ILE A 68 1.09 -18.95 -7.51
CA ILE A 68 1.94 -18.86 -8.71
C ILE A 68 1.33 -19.71 -9.83
N ASP A 69 1.14 -19.10 -10.99
CA ASP A 69 0.77 -19.88 -12.19
C ASP A 69 1.93 -20.78 -12.61
N ALA A 70 1.67 -22.09 -12.65
CA ALA A 70 2.68 -23.09 -12.95
C ALA A 70 3.20 -23.04 -14.40
N ALA A 71 2.45 -22.42 -15.33
CA ALA A 71 2.84 -22.34 -16.74
C ALA A 71 3.89 -21.23 -16.97
N THR A 72 3.73 -20.10 -16.31
CA THR A 72 4.53 -18.89 -16.53
C THR A 72 5.46 -18.55 -15.39
N GLY A 73 5.08 -18.92 -14.15
CA GLY A 73 5.75 -18.49 -12.93
C GLY A 73 5.35 -17.07 -12.49
N LEU A 74 4.27 -16.52 -13.04
CA LEU A 74 3.70 -15.24 -12.61
C LEU A 74 2.81 -15.44 -11.39
N PRO A 75 2.80 -14.52 -10.40
CA PRO A 75 1.81 -14.52 -9.33
C PRO A 75 0.41 -14.23 -9.88
N MET A 76 -0.60 -14.67 -9.16
CA MET A 76 -2.01 -14.52 -9.49
C MET A 76 -2.67 -13.54 -8.51
N ASP A 77 -3.72 -12.85 -8.93
CA ASP A 77 -4.37 -11.81 -8.12
C ASP A 77 -5.06 -12.37 -6.86
N ASN A 78 -5.71 -13.55 -6.95
CA ASN A 78 -6.48 -14.08 -5.83
C ASN A 78 -6.77 -15.57 -5.87
N LEU A 79 -7.09 -16.11 -4.69
CA LEU A 79 -7.71 -17.42 -4.50
C LEU A 79 -9.06 -17.25 -3.79
N THR A 80 -10.11 -17.92 -4.27
CA THR A 80 -11.43 -17.96 -3.64
C THR A 80 -11.70 -19.33 -3.03
N PHE A 81 -12.28 -19.35 -1.82
CA PHE A 81 -12.59 -20.54 -1.02
C PHE A 81 -14.10 -20.57 -0.68
N ALA A 82 -14.94 -20.47 -1.70
CA ALA A 82 -16.38 -20.28 -1.53
C ALA A 82 -17.00 -21.22 -0.46
N GLY A 83 -17.79 -20.66 0.43
CA GLY A 83 -18.39 -21.36 1.56
C GLY A 83 -17.39 -21.83 2.62
N GLY A 84 -16.19 -21.26 2.69
CA GLY A 84 -15.14 -21.67 3.62
C GLY A 84 -14.51 -23.03 3.28
N SER A 85 -14.45 -23.37 1.99
CA SER A 85 -13.79 -24.59 1.51
C SER A 85 -12.35 -24.67 2.00
N ALA A 86 -11.86 -25.86 2.31
CA ALA A 86 -10.46 -26.08 2.68
C ALA A 86 -9.47 -26.02 1.49
N THR A 87 -9.99 -25.94 0.26
CA THR A 87 -9.20 -25.78 -0.96
C THR A 87 -9.81 -24.71 -1.83
N ALA A 88 -8.99 -23.97 -2.55
CA ALA A 88 -9.46 -22.94 -3.46
C ALA A 88 -10.48 -23.51 -4.47
N THR A 89 -11.61 -22.83 -4.59
CA THR A 89 -12.71 -23.17 -5.52
C THR A 89 -12.58 -22.43 -6.85
N SER A 90 -11.89 -21.30 -6.84
CA SER A 90 -11.49 -20.57 -8.06
C SER A 90 -10.18 -19.83 -7.85
N VAL A 91 -9.58 -19.41 -8.95
CA VAL A 91 -8.27 -18.76 -9.01
C VAL A 91 -8.36 -17.58 -9.97
N GLY A 92 -7.93 -16.41 -9.55
CA GLY A 92 -7.81 -15.20 -10.38
C GLY A 92 -6.54 -15.25 -11.21
N ARG A 93 -6.59 -15.89 -12.39
CA ARG A 93 -5.43 -16.02 -13.31
C ARG A 93 -5.17 -14.75 -14.10
N TYR A 94 -5.07 -13.67 -13.41
CA TYR A 94 -4.70 -12.35 -13.93
C TYR A 94 -3.86 -11.65 -12.87
N ALA A 95 -3.09 -10.67 -13.29
CA ALA A 95 -2.28 -9.85 -12.39
C ALA A 95 -1.99 -8.48 -13.01
N ASN A 96 -1.75 -7.52 -12.17
CA ASN A 96 -1.32 -6.17 -12.50
C ASN A 96 0.14 -5.93 -12.00
N PRO A 97 0.76 -4.76 -12.27
CA PRO A 97 2.11 -4.49 -11.78
C PRO A 97 2.25 -4.50 -10.25
N GLU A 98 1.18 -4.23 -9.52
CA GLU A 98 1.18 -4.27 -8.05
C GLU A 98 1.25 -5.70 -7.54
N ASP A 99 0.48 -6.64 -8.10
CA ASP A 99 0.53 -8.05 -7.71
C ASP A 99 1.95 -8.62 -7.88
N PHE A 100 2.63 -8.26 -8.97
CA PHE A 100 4.03 -8.66 -9.14
C PHE A 100 4.94 -8.08 -8.06
N ALA A 101 4.69 -6.84 -7.65
CA ALA A 101 5.44 -6.18 -6.58
C ALA A 101 5.15 -6.83 -5.22
N MET A 102 3.89 -7.08 -4.93
CA MET A 102 3.40 -7.65 -3.67
C MET A 102 3.94 -9.05 -3.44
N TYR A 103 3.95 -9.89 -4.46
CA TYR A 103 4.57 -11.20 -4.37
C TYR A 103 6.07 -11.11 -3.99
N LEU A 104 6.81 -10.14 -4.54
CA LEU A 104 8.23 -9.94 -4.16
C LEU A 104 8.38 -9.53 -2.69
N TRP A 105 7.46 -8.71 -2.15
CA TRP A 105 7.45 -8.38 -0.73
C TRP A 105 7.18 -9.62 0.12
N ALA A 106 6.17 -10.40 -0.24
CA ALA A 106 5.81 -11.61 0.49
C ALA A 106 6.95 -12.63 0.53
N VAL A 107 7.65 -12.85 -0.61
CA VAL A 107 8.81 -13.74 -0.68
C VAL A 107 9.99 -13.21 0.14
N THR A 108 10.25 -11.90 0.10
CA THR A 108 11.31 -11.26 0.89
C THR A 108 11.02 -11.43 2.38
N SER A 109 9.80 -11.10 2.80
CA SER A 109 9.33 -11.24 4.19
C SER A 109 9.37 -12.71 4.66
N ALA A 110 8.98 -13.66 3.81
CA ALA A 110 9.03 -15.08 4.16
C ALA A 110 10.47 -15.56 4.43
N ARG A 111 11.46 -15.06 3.67
CA ARG A 111 12.87 -15.32 3.95
C ARG A 111 13.30 -14.71 5.29
N ASP A 112 12.99 -13.44 5.49
CA ASP A 112 13.42 -12.67 6.67
C ASP A 112 12.82 -13.24 7.95
N LEU A 113 11.57 -13.72 7.86
CA LEU A 113 10.89 -14.45 8.93
C LEU A 113 11.32 -15.93 9.05
N SER A 114 12.31 -16.38 8.27
CA SER A 114 12.81 -17.75 8.26
C SER A 114 11.74 -18.81 7.95
N LEU A 115 10.72 -18.47 7.16
CA LEU A 115 9.72 -19.41 6.67
C LEU A 115 10.25 -20.22 5.48
N ILE A 116 11.12 -19.60 4.68
CA ILE A 116 11.85 -20.22 3.57
C ILE A 116 13.34 -19.87 3.65
N SER A 117 14.17 -20.62 2.97
CA SER A 117 15.61 -20.35 2.89
C SER A 117 15.94 -19.24 1.89
N ASP A 118 17.12 -18.61 2.03
CA ASP A 118 17.65 -17.64 1.05
C ASP A 118 17.64 -18.18 -0.39
N GLY A 119 18.04 -19.44 -0.57
CA GLY A 119 18.07 -20.07 -1.88
C GLY A 119 16.67 -20.24 -2.48
N GLN A 120 15.67 -20.59 -1.66
CA GLN A 120 14.28 -20.70 -2.10
C GLN A 120 13.71 -19.33 -2.46
N ALA A 121 13.93 -18.31 -1.63
CA ALA A 121 13.51 -16.94 -1.91
C ALA A 121 14.14 -16.40 -3.19
N ALA A 122 15.46 -16.49 -3.32
CA ALA A 122 16.17 -16.03 -4.51
C ALA A 122 15.72 -16.76 -5.79
N SER A 123 15.38 -18.05 -5.69
CA SER A 123 14.85 -18.83 -6.82
C SER A 123 13.47 -18.32 -7.25
N ARG A 124 12.55 -18.08 -6.30
CA ARG A 124 11.19 -17.58 -6.56
C ARG A 124 11.23 -16.18 -7.17
N ILE A 125 11.97 -15.26 -6.56
CA ILE A 125 12.14 -13.90 -7.08
C ILE A 125 12.73 -13.94 -8.49
N ARG A 126 13.79 -14.72 -8.72
CA ARG A 126 14.38 -14.87 -10.07
C ARG A 126 13.37 -15.37 -11.10
N SER A 127 12.50 -16.31 -10.72
CA SER A 127 11.45 -16.85 -11.60
C SER A 127 10.50 -15.73 -12.02
N VAL A 128 9.94 -14.98 -11.06
CA VAL A 128 9.01 -13.86 -11.33
C VAL A 128 9.70 -12.77 -12.16
N LEU A 129 10.90 -12.31 -11.78
CA LEU A 129 11.62 -11.29 -12.55
C LEU A 129 11.90 -11.74 -13.99
N THR A 130 12.17 -13.04 -14.19
CA THR A 130 12.38 -13.59 -15.52
C THR A 130 11.08 -13.62 -16.31
N ALA A 131 9.97 -14.07 -15.70
CA ALA A 131 8.66 -14.09 -16.33
C ALA A 131 8.21 -12.68 -16.72
N VAL A 132 8.24 -11.72 -15.79
CA VAL A 132 7.89 -10.32 -16.06
C VAL A 132 8.78 -9.71 -17.17
N SER A 133 10.05 -10.09 -17.26
CA SER A 133 10.94 -9.62 -18.33
C SER A 133 10.51 -10.04 -19.75
N GLN A 134 9.60 -10.98 -19.88
CA GLN A 134 9.06 -11.46 -21.15
C GLN A 134 7.70 -10.81 -21.49
N LEU A 135 7.06 -10.15 -20.54
CA LEU A 135 5.78 -9.50 -20.76
C LEU A 135 5.92 -8.31 -21.72
N ALA A 136 4.88 -8.10 -22.50
CA ALA A 136 4.76 -6.87 -23.28
C ALA A 136 4.76 -5.67 -22.32
N ASN A 137 5.54 -4.63 -22.65
CA ASN A 137 5.67 -3.43 -21.82
C ASN A 137 5.93 -2.21 -22.70
N PHE A 138 5.71 -1.03 -22.15
CA PHE A 138 6.03 0.23 -22.79
C PHE A 138 7.26 0.88 -22.13
N ASN A 139 8.42 0.74 -22.78
CA ASN A 139 9.69 1.29 -22.25
C ASN A 139 9.97 0.89 -20.79
N GLY A 140 9.73 -0.37 -20.45
CA GLY A 140 9.88 -0.93 -19.11
C GLY A 140 8.66 -0.73 -18.20
N LEU A 141 7.68 0.08 -18.59
CA LEU A 141 6.43 0.24 -17.86
C LEU A 141 5.44 -0.86 -18.24
N LEU A 142 4.88 -1.52 -17.25
CA LEU A 142 3.92 -2.60 -17.41
C LEU A 142 2.51 -2.05 -17.68
N TYR A 143 1.74 -2.81 -18.47
CA TYR A 143 0.32 -2.52 -18.73
C TYR A 143 -0.55 -2.86 -17.51
N ALA A 144 -1.80 -2.40 -17.54
CA ALA A 144 -2.71 -2.52 -16.41
C ALA A 144 -2.99 -3.96 -15.98
N TRP A 145 -3.18 -4.89 -16.92
CA TRP A 145 -3.55 -6.28 -16.62
C TRP A 145 -2.90 -7.28 -17.57
N TYR A 146 -2.53 -8.43 -17.03
CA TYR A 146 -2.00 -9.58 -17.77
C TYR A 146 -2.72 -10.86 -17.40
N ASP A 147 -2.91 -11.76 -18.36
CA ASP A 147 -3.25 -13.16 -18.12
C ASP A 147 -2.00 -13.88 -17.60
N THR A 148 -2.07 -14.40 -16.38
CA THR A 148 -0.91 -15.08 -15.76
C THR A 148 -0.62 -16.43 -16.38
N SER A 149 -1.56 -17.03 -17.13
CA SER A 149 -1.37 -18.33 -17.77
C SER A 149 -0.52 -18.26 -19.05
N ASN A 150 -0.49 -17.10 -19.71
CA ASN A 150 0.20 -16.94 -21.00
C ASN A 150 0.97 -15.63 -21.18
N GLY A 151 0.77 -14.63 -20.26
CA GLY A 151 1.41 -13.31 -20.30
C GLY A 151 0.79 -12.32 -21.28
N GLU A 152 -0.38 -12.60 -21.84
CA GLU A 152 -1.09 -11.67 -22.73
C GLU A 152 -1.73 -10.52 -21.95
N ILE A 153 -1.83 -9.34 -22.59
CA ILE A 153 -2.49 -8.16 -21.99
C ILE A 153 -4.00 -8.39 -21.98
N LEU A 154 -4.63 -8.05 -20.86
CA LEU A 154 -6.09 -8.10 -20.68
C LEU A 154 -6.71 -6.69 -20.68
N SER A 155 -7.93 -6.58 -21.16
CA SER A 155 -8.71 -5.34 -21.09
C SER A 155 -9.34 -5.09 -19.72
N ASN A 156 -9.56 -6.16 -18.94
CA ASN A 156 -10.10 -6.12 -17.57
C ASN A 156 -9.56 -7.33 -16.79
N PRO A 157 -9.65 -7.34 -15.46
CA PRO A 157 -9.28 -8.50 -14.65
C PRO A 157 -9.96 -9.77 -15.13
N GLY A 158 -9.20 -10.75 -15.60
CA GLY A 158 -9.68 -12.05 -16.06
C GLY A 158 -10.52 -12.07 -17.34
N GLN A 159 -10.56 -10.97 -18.11
CA GLN A 159 -11.41 -10.85 -19.30
C GLN A 159 -10.73 -10.08 -20.44
N GLY A 160 -11.09 -10.45 -21.66
CA GLY A 160 -10.86 -9.65 -22.85
C GLY A 160 -9.41 -9.53 -23.27
N ASP A 161 -8.88 -10.58 -23.89
CA ASP A 161 -7.54 -10.53 -24.49
C ASP A 161 -7.42 -9.33 -25.44
N CYS A 162 -6.31 -8.62 -25.33
CA CYS A 162 -6.02 -7.49 -26.18
C CYS A 162 -5.41 -7.97 -27.49
N ALA A 163 -6.08 -7.68 -28.60
CA ALA A 163 -5.56 -8.03 -29.93
C ALA A 163 -4.21 -7.36 -30.17
N THR A 164 -3.21 -8.15 -30.51
CA THR A 164 -1.88 -7.68 -30.92
C THR A 164 -2.02 -6.75 -32.13
N GLY A 165 -1.56 -5.51 -32.04
CA GLY A 165 -1.62 -4.53 -33.12
C GLY A 165 -2.96 -3.80 -33.26
N GLY A 166 -3.80 -3.82 -32.21
CA GLY A 166 -5.01 -3.01 -32.15
C GLY A 166 -4.75 -1.50 -32.30
N THR A 167 -5.77 -0.75 -32.71
CA THR A 167 -5.69 0.72 -32.76
C THR A 167 -5.63 1.26 -31.31
N PRO A 168 -4.66 2.12 -30.96
CA PRO A 168 -4.59 2.75 -29.65
C PRO A 168 -5.90 3.44 -29.27
N ALA A 169 -6.37 3.18 -28.06
CA ALA A 169 -7.63 3.67 -27.53
C ALA A 169 -7.53 3.89 -26.02
N LEU A 170 -8.50 4.62 -25.46
CA LEU A 170 -8.60 4.85 -24.01
C LEU A 170 -9.22 3.62 -23.33
N ASN A 171 -8.45 2.52 -23.24
CA ASN A 171 -8.84 1.30 -22.55
C ASN A 171 -7.59 0.61 -21.96
N ASN A 172 -7.79 -0.36 -21.08
CA ASN A 172 -6.69 -1.01 -20.37
C ASN A 172 -5.68 -1.73 -21.27
N CYS A 173 -6.04 -2.10 -22.49
CA CYS A 173 -5.11 -2.70 -23.45
C CYS A 173 -3.94 -1.77 -23.81
N PHE A 174 -4.08 -0.49 -23.62
CA PHE A 174 -3.08 0.53 -23.93
C PHE A 174 -2.69 1.36 -22.71
N PHE A 175 -3.23 1.05 -21.53
CA PHE A 175 -3.00 1.80 -20.31
C PHE A 175 -1.83 1.26 -19.52
N VAL A 176 -0.90 2.13 -19.15
CA VAL A 176 0.17 1.88 -18.19
C VAL A 176 -0.12 2.70 -16.93
N PRO A 177 -0.43 2.07 -15.78
CA PRO A 177 -0.74 2.77 -14.54
C PRO A 177 0.53 3.38 -13.92
N GLY A 178 0.42 4.61 -13.43
CA GLY A 178 1.54 5.31 -12.80
C GLY A 178 1.92 4.69 -11.46
N GLU A 179 0.92 4.51 -10.64
CA GLU A 179 1.04 3.99 -9.29
C GLU A 179 1.54 2.55 -9.27
N GLY A 180 0.85 1.63 -9.98
CA GLY A 180 1.25 0.22 -10.03
C GLY A 180 2.68 0.04 -10.56
N ASN A 181 3.11 0.85 -11.54
CA ASN A 181 4.50 0.85 -11.98
C ASN A 181 5.47 1.42 -10.92
N ALA A 182 5.04 2.35 -10.08
CA ALA A 182 5.87 2.82 -8.97
C ALA A 182 6.02 1.76 -7.88
N TRP A 183 4.96 1.01 -7.56
CA TRP A 183 5.04 -0.15 -6.67
C TRP A 183 5.97 -1.23 -7.22
N TRP A 184 5.87 -1.53 -8.51
CA TRP A 184 6.81 -2.44 -9.18
C TRP A 184 8.26 -1.95 -9.07
N ALA A 185 8.52 -0.68 -9.37
CA ALA A 185 9.85 -0.08 -9.24
C ALA A 185 10.39 -0.15 -7.81
N SER A 186 9.55 0.13 -6.81
CA SER A 186 9.92 0.06 -5.39
C SER A 186 10.33 -1.35 -4.97
N SER A 187 9.61 -2.36 -5.46
CA SER A 187 9.92 -3.77 -5.19
C SER A 187 11.23 -4.21 -5.82
N LEU A 188 11.55 -3.72 -7.02
CA LEU A 188 12.86 -3.95 -7.66
C LEU A 188 14.00 -3.32 -6.85
N ILE A 189 13.76 -2.15 -6.24
CA ILE A 189 14.70 -1.48 -5.33
C ILE A 189 14.92 -2.35 -4.09
N ILE A 190 13.86 -2.82 -3.44
CA ILE A 190 13.95 -3.72 -2.29
C ILE A 190 14.71 -5.00 -2.65
N VAL A 191 14.38 -5.62 -3.79
CA VAL A 191 15.05 -6.86 -4.23
C VAL A 191 16.54 -6.66 -4.44
N ARG A 192 17.00 -5.56 -5.03
CA ARG A 192 18.43 -5.34 -5.26
C ARG A 192 19.23 -5.18 -3.96
N GLU A 193 18.60 -4.64 -2.92
CA GLU A 193 19.22 -4.50 -1.60
C GLU A 193 19.12 -5.79 -0.76
N ALA A 194 17.95 -6.42 -0.76
CA ALA A 194 17.71 -7.65 -0.01
C ALA A 194 18.40 -8.88 -0.61
N PHE A 195 18.62 -8.91 -1.93
CA PHE A 195 19.21 -10.02 -2.68
C PHE A 195 20.29 -9.54 -3.65
N PRO A 196 21.51 -9.21 -3.19
CA PRO A 196 22.59 -8.68 -4.04
C PRO A 196 22.89 -9.54 -5.27
N GLN A 197 22.70 -10.87 -5.19
CA GLN A 197 22.85 -11.80 -6.31
C GLN A 197 21.79 -11.65 -7.40
N LEU A 198 20.69 -10.91 -7.15
CA LEU A 198 19.62 -10.59 -8.10
C LEU A 198 19.64 -9.11 -8.53
N ALA A 199 20.50 -8.28 -7.94
CA ALA A 199 20.58 -6.86 -8.22
C ALA A 199 20.77 -6.55 -9.72
N GLY A 200 21.56 -7.36 -10.43
CA GLY A 200 21.74 -7.21 -11.88
C GLY A 200 20.44 -7.42 -12.68
N LEU A 201 19.60 -8.37 -12.26
CA LEU A 201 18.31 -8.64 -12.90
C LEU A 201 17.27 -7.56 -12.54
N ALA A 202 17.19 -7.18 -11.28
CA ALA A 202 16.32 -6.10 -10.83
C ALA A 202 16.66 -4.77 -11.56
N ASN A 203 17.93 -4.42 -11.63
CA ASN A 203 18.38 -3.23 -12.35
C ASN A 203 18.09 -3.27 -13.86
N LYS A 204 18.12 -4.47 -14.48
CA LYS A 204 17.77 -4.63 -15.90
C LYS A 204 16.30 -4.25 -16.14
N LEU A 205 15.40 -4.55 -15.20
CA LEU A 205 13.97 -4.22 -15.28
C LEU A 205 13.71 -2.76 -14.88
N LEU A 206 14.37 -2.27 -13.83
CA LEU A 206 14.18 -0.91 -13.33
C LEU A 206 14.74 0.16 -14.30
N LYS A 207 15.90 -0.09 -14.90
CA LYS A 207 16.60 0.90 -15.71
C LYS A 207 15.80 1.48 -16.88
N PRO A 208 14.98 0.72 -17.65
CA PRO A 208 14.20 1.29 -18.75
C PRO A 208 12.95 2.04 -18.28
N MET A 209 12.52 1.88 -17.03
CA MET A 209 11.30 2.52 -16.52
C MET A 209 11.48 4.04 -16.47
N ASN A 210 10.55 4.75 -17.09
CA ASN A 210 10.52 6.21 -17.10
C ASN A 210 9.25 6.72 -16.40
N LEU A 211 9.32 6.87 -15.07
CA LEU A 211 8.22 7.39 -14.27
C LEU A 211 7.95 8.88 -14.53
N GLY A 212 8.90 9.60 -15.14
CA GLY A 212 8.69 10.97 -15.59
C GLY A 212 7.58 11.15 -16.64
N LEU A 213 7.15 10.04 -17.26
CA LEU A 213 5.99 10.03 -18.16
C LEU A 213 4.68 10.42 -17.44
N PHE A 214 4.61 10.16 -16.15
CA PHE A 214 3.43 10.44 -15.33
C PHE A 214 3.46 11.83 -14.69
N TYR A 215 4.49 12.63 -14.94
CA TYR A 215 4.58 13.99 -14.41
C TYR A 215 3.94 14.99 -15.36
N ASP A 216 3.05 15.83 -14.83
CA ASP A 216 2.46 16.94 -15.58
C ASP A 216 3.45 18.12 -15.68
N ASN A 217 4.06 18.26 -16.84
CA ASN A 217 4.98 19.35 -17.19
C ASN A 217 4.34 20.45 -18.04
N GLY A 218 3.02 20.53 -18.08
CA GLY A 218 2.30 21.60 -18.81
C GLY A 218 2.72 22.99 -18.35
N PRO A 219 2.33 24.05 -19.06
CA PRO A 219 2.67 25.40 -18.67
C PRO A 219 1.96 25.79 -17.38
N GLU A 220 2.72 26.26 -16.41
CA GLU A 220 2.20 26.84 -15.17
C GLU A 220 1.38 28.09 -15.49
N THR A 221 0.11 28.13 -15.14
CA THR A 221 -0.70 29.35 -15.15
C THR A 221 -0.74 29.96 -13.75
N ALA A 222 -0.91 31.28 -13.66
CA ALA A 222 -0.94 31.98 -12.36
C ALA A 222 -2.06 31.47 -11.44
N CYS A 223 -3.03 30.74 -11.98
CA CYS A 223 -4.20 30.22 -11.28
C CYS A 223 -4.09 28.72 -10.93
N ASN A 224 -3.08 28.02 -11.43
CA ASN A 224 -2.79 26.61 -11.10
C ASN A 224 -2.07 26.47 -9.73
N VAL A 225 -2.10 27.50 -8.90
CA VAL A 225 -1.50 27.44 -7.56
C VAL A 225 -2.37 26.71 -6.55
N ASN A 226 -3.58 26.34 -6.96
CA ASN A 226 -4.52 25.65 -6.10
C ASN A 226 -4.81 24.24 -6.67
N PRO A 227 -4.12 23.21 -6.20
CA PRO A 227 -4.30 21.84 -6.69
C PRO A 227 -5.62 21.20 -6.23
N ALA A 228 -6.55 21.96 -5.66
CA ALA A 228 -7.72 21.39 -5.01
C ALA A 228 -8.97 21.32 -5.89
N THR A 229 -8.87 21.70 -7.15
CA THR A 229 -10.04 21.59 -8.02
C THR A 229 -10.00 20.29 -8.79
N PRO A 230 -10.93 19.34 -8.56
CA PRO A 230 -11.11 18.20 -9.43
C PRO A 230 -11.33 18.70 -10.86
N GLY A 231 -10.44 18.34 -11.79
CA GLY A 231 -10.47 18.81 -13.17
C GLY A 231 -9.59 20.03 -13.47
N ASP A 232 -9.10 20.74 -12.45
CA ASP A 232 -8.04 21.71 -12.67
C ASP A 232 -6.69 20.99 -12.66
N GLN A 233 -6.06 20.94 -13.81
CA GLN A 233 -4.74 20.33 -14.00
C GLN A 233 -3.72 21.25 -13.34
N ALA A 234 -3.49 21.03 -12.05
CA ALA A 234 -2.37 21.67 -11.40
C ALA A 234 -1.09 21.11 -12.03
N THR A 235 -0.50 21.88 -12.92
CA THR A 235 0.82 21.61 -13.45
C THR A 235 1.78 21.26 -12.34
N GLY A 236 2.51 20.16 -12.50
CA GLY A 236 3.46 19.69 -11.50
C GLY A 236 2.90 18.61 -10.59
N GLN A 237 1.74 18.04 -10.88
CA GLN A 237 1.21 16.84 -10.24
C GLN A 237 1.54 15.57 -11.04
N GLN A 238 1.00 14.44 -10.62
CA GLN A 238 1.18 13.14 -11.26
C GLN A 238 -0.12 12.68 -11.90
N PHE A 239 -0.05 12.23 -13.15
CA PHE A 239 -1.17 11.56 -13.81
C PHE A 239 -1.37 10.15 -13.25
N PHE A 240 -2.61 9.67 -13.22
CA PHE A 240 -2.94 8.27 -12.88
C PHE A 240 -2.20 7.26 -13.74
N GLY A 241 -1.95 7.60 -14.99
CA GLY A 241 -1.29 6.72 -15.94
C GLY A 241 -1.23 7.33 -17.32
N TYR A 242 -0.84 6.51 -18.28
CA TYR A 242 -0.62 6.94 -19.66
C TYR A 242 -1.19 5.92 -20.64
N TYR A 243 -1.91 6.38 -21.68
CA TYR A 243 -2.39 5.55 -22.77
C TYR A 243 -1.40 5.52 -23.93
N VAL A 244 -0.79 4.36 -24.15
CA VAL A 244 0.25 4.17 -25.16
C VAL A 244 -0.32 4.37 -26.58
N GLY A 245 0.35 5.21 -27.37
CA GLY A 245 -0.02 5.49 -28.74
C GLY A 245 -1.22 6.45 -28.92
N VAL A 246 -1.85 6.86 -27.83
CA VAL A 246 -2.94 7.86 -27.86
C VAL A 246 -2.33 9.27 -27.90
N PRO A 247 -2.85 10.18 -28.76
CA PRO A 247 -2.35 11.56 -28.82
C PRO A 247 -2.39 12.28 -27.48
N GLN A 248 -1.40 13.13 -27.19
CA GLN A 248 -1.29 13.87 -25.93
C GLN A 248 -2.56 14.64 -25.56
N ALA A 249 -3.25 15.25 -26.52
CA ALA A 249 -4.51 15.98 -26.29
C ALA A 249 -5.68 15.08 -25.85
N GLN A 250 -5.51 13.76 -25.87
CA GLN A 250 -6.51 12.77 -25.47
C GLN A 250 -6.07 11.97 -24.23
N GLN A 251 -4.88 12.24 -23.69
CA GLN A 251 -4.42 11.60 -22.46
C GLN A 251 -5.31 12.01 -21.28
N PRO A 252 -5.42 11.16 -20.25
CA PRO A 252 -6.16 11.52 -19.06
C PRO A 252 -5.59 12.80 -18.44
N THR A 253 -6.48 13.64 -17.97
CA THR A 253 -6.15 14.89 -17.29
C THR A 253 -6.26 14.76 -15.78
N GLY A 254 -6.79 13.63 -15.30
CA GLY A 254 -6.89 13.35 -13.87
C GLY A 254 -5.51 13.13 -13.25
N THR A 255 -5.27 13.77 -12.10
CA THR A 255 -4.02 13.68 -11.36
C THR A 255 -4.21 13.02 -10.00
N ASN A 256 -3.18 12.29 -9.55
CA ASN A 256 -3.05 11.76 -8.18
C ASN A 256 -2.54 12.89 -7.25
N GLY A 257 -3.40 13.87 -6.99
CA GLY A 257 -3.00 15.06 -6.23
C GLY A 257 -3.08 14.92 -4.72
N ALA A 258 -3.72 13.86 -4.21
CA ALA A 258 -3.87 13.65 -2.78
C ALA A 258 -2.53 13.33 -2.13
N PHE A 259 -2.10 14.20 -1.21
CA PHE A 259 -0.80 14.10 -0.56
C PHE A 259 -0.69 12.85 0.33
N TYR A 260 -1.71 12.62 1.13
CA TYR A 260 -1.77 11.48 2.06
C TYR A 260 -2.60 10.34 1.44
N SER A 261 -2.12 9.83 0.32
CA SER A 261 -2.69 8.66 -0.35
C SER A 261 -1.56 7.82 -0.95
N ASP A 262 -1.83 6.56 -1.24
CA ASP A 262 -0.83 5.59 -1.70
C ASP A 262 -0.11 5.98 -3.01
N PRO A 263 -0.72 6.72 -3.97
CA PRO A 263 0.00 7.20 -5.15
C PRO A 263 1.23 8.08 -4.84
N ARG A 264 1.43 8.53 -3.60
CA ARG A 264 2.68 9.23 -3.19
C ARG A 264 3.93 8.39 -3.40
N ILE A 265 3.79 7.06 -3.51
CA ILE A 265 4.91 6.17 -3.87
C ILE A 265 5.54 6.57 -5.20
N LEU A 266 4.74 7.00 -6.18
CA LEU A 266 5.23 7.47 -7.47
C LEU A 266 6.12 8.72 -7.31
N ALA A 267 5.77 9.63 -6.40
CA ALA A 267 6.61 10.78 -6.06
C ALA A 267 7.93 10.33 -5.43
N TYR A 268 7.88 9.49 -4.40
CA TYR A 268 9.09 9.01 -3.71
C TYR A 268 10.10 8.37 -4.67
N ILE A 269 9.62 7.46 -5.52
CA ILE A 269 10.47 6.73 -6.46
C ILE A 269 10.92 7.63 -7.60
N GLY A 270 9.99 8.39 -8.20
CA GLY A 270 10.30 9.25 -9.36
C GLY A 270 11.25 10.41 -9.04
N MET A 271 11.14 11.01 -7.85
CA MET A 271 12.07 12.03 -7.38
C MET A 271 13.44 11.45 -7.02
N GLY A 272 13.52 10.17 -6.64
CA GLY A 272 14.77 9.51 -6.28
C GLY A 272 15.51 8.90 -7.47
N LEU A 273 14.80 8.47 -8.51
CA LEU A 273 15.42 7.86 -9.69
C LEU A 273 16.09 8.90 -10.60
N PRO A 274 17.29 8.61 -11.12
CA PRO A 274 17.95 9.51 -12.06
C PRO A 274 17.17 9.61 -13.38
N ALA A 275 17.21 10.79 -14.00
CA ALA A 275 16.57 11.06 -15.29
C ALA A 275 17.02 10.06 -16.36
N GLN A 276 16.11 9.69 -17.24
CA GLN A 276 16.36 8.78 -18.35
C GLN A 276 16.50 9.54 -19.68
N PRO A 277 17.28 9.02 -20.65
CA PRO A 277 17.27 9.56 -22.00
C PRO A 277 15.84 9.51 -22.57
N GLY A 278 15.33 10.64 -23.01
CA GLY A 278 13.97 10.77 -23.51
C GLY A 278 12.90 11.01 -22.44
N SER A 279 13.29 11.13 -21.16
CA SER A 279 12.41 11.69 -20.12
C SER A 279 11.91 13.08 -20.53
N VAL A 280 10.70 13.39 -20.11
CA VAL A 280 10.17 14.74 -20.28
C VAL A 280 11.12 15.72 -19.57
N PRO A 281 11.59 16.79 -20.23
CA PRO A 281 12.45 17.78 -19.61
C PRO A 281 11.74 18.41 -18.41
N ASN A 282 12.25 18.20 -17.22
CA ASN A 282 11.70 18.75 -15.99
C ASN A 282 12.68 19.68 -15.25
N GLY A 283 13.85 19.91 -15.84
CA GLY A 283 14.88 20.80 -15.29
C GLY A 283 15.68 20.22 -14.14
N THR A 284 15.55 18.93 -13.84
CA THR A 284 16.30 18.22 -12.80
C THR A 284 17.04 17.00 -13.35
N ASP A 285 17.98 16.46 -12.57
CA ASP A 285 18.68 15.20 -12.89
C ASP A 285 17.87 13.95 -12.49
N HIS A 286 16.59 14.13 -12.14
CA HIS A 286 15.69 13.09 -11.68
C HIS A 286 14.49 12.91 -12.63
N GLN A 287 13.82 11.76 -12.56
CA GLN A 287 12.68 11.47 -13.44
C GLN A 287 11.49 12.39 -13.17
N ILE A 288 11.22 12.67 -11.89
CA ILE A 288 10.18 13.58 -11.44
C ILE A 288 10.83 14.68 -10.59
N PRO A 289 10.51 15.96 -10.84
CA PRO A 289 11.07 17.06 -10.04
C PRO A 289 10.39 17.17 -8.68
N GLY A 290 11.10 17.70 -7.70
CA GLY A 290 10.62 17.83 -6.33
C GLY A 290 9.40 18.71 -6.13
N ASN A 291 9.07 19.56 -7.11
CA ASN A 291 7.86 20.37 -7.01
C ASN A 291 6.57 19.54 -6.94
N VAL A 292 6.56 18.28 -7.41
CA VAL A 292 5.43 17.35 -7.25
C VAL A 292 5.00 17.22 -5.80
N TRP A 293 5.97 17.20 -4.88
CA TRP A 293 5.73 17.15 -3.44
C TRP A 293 4.95 18.38 -2.94
N TRP A 294 5.37 19.56 -3.36
CA TRP A 294 4.79 20.83 -2.93
C TRP A 294 3.46 21.14 -3.61
N LYS A 295 3.19 20.55 -4.77
CA LYS A 295 1.93 20.68 -5.52
C LYS A 295 0.86 19.68 -5.08
N SER A 296 1.20 18.64 -4.33
CA SER A 296 0.23 17.69 -3.78
C SER A 296 -0.59 18.31 -2.65
N TRP A 297 -1.86 17.93 -2.54
CA TRP A 297 -2.80 18.53 -1.59
C TRP A 297 -2.65 17.90 -0.20
N ARG A 298 -2.27 18.67 0.79
CA ARG A 298 -2.35 18.24 2.19
C ARG A 298 -3.80 18.19 2.63
N ILE A 299 -4.57 19.14 2.14
CA ILE A 299 -6.00 19.28 2.38
C ILE A 299 -6.52 20.21 1.31
N LEU A 300 -7.82 20.18 1.05
CA LEU A 300 -8.42 21.13 0.12
C LEU A 300 -8.14 22.58 0.58
N PRO A 301 -7.62 23.46 -0.28
CA PRO A 301 -7.28 24.82 0.09
C PRO A 301 -8.53 25.66 0.43
N PRO A 302 -8.39 26.79 1.12
CA PRO A 302 -9.52 27.65 1.41
C PRO A 302 -10.13 28.22 0.11
N PRO A 303 -11.43 28.56 0.12
CA PRO A 303 -12.16 29.03 -1.06
C PRO A 303 -11.76 30.44 -1.53
N SER A 304 -10.58 30.89 -1.18
CA SER A 304 -10.04 32.18 -1.62
C SER A 304 -9.09 31.93 -2.78
N PRO A 305 -9.43 32.37 -3.99
CA PRO A 305 -8.52 32.22 -5.12
C PRO A 305 -7.21 32.94 -4.82
N ALA A 306 -6.11 32.42 -5.36
CA ALA A 306 -4.85 33.15 -5.35
C ALA A 306 -5.06 34.54 -5.94
N PRO A 307 -4.35 35.57 -5.48
CA PRO A 307 -4.52 36.93 -5.98
C PRO A 307 -4.42 36.98 -7.51
N GLY A 308 -5.46 37.48 -8.16
CA GLY A 308 -5.52 37.61 -9.61
C GLY A 308 -6.22 36.47 -10.37
N CYS A 309 -6.65 35.42 -9.68
CA CYS A 309 -7.42 34.34 -10.28
C CYS A 309 -8.94 34.55 -10.06
N ALA A 310 -9.73 34.24 -11.07
CA ALA A 310 -11.18 34.40 -10.98
C ALA A 310 -11.77 33.31 -10.08
N ALA A 311 -12.62 33.67 -9.13
CA ALA A 311 -13.42 32.77 -8.32
C ALA A 311 -14.57 32.13 -9.14
N THR A 312 -14.31 31.75 -10.36
CA THR A 312 -15.34 31.22 -11.28
C THR A 312 -15.26 29.71 -11.41
N ASP A 313 -14.39 29.07 -10.67
CA ASP A 313 -14.29 27.63 -10.67
C ASP A 313 -15.51 27.03 -9.93
N PRO A 314 -16.35 26.23 -10.62
CA PRO A 314 -17.49 25.58 -9.98
C PRO A 314 -17.10 24.66 -8.81
N ASP A 315 -15.85 24.24 -8.73
CA ASP A 315 -15.35 23.38 -7.68
C ASP A 315 -15.09 24.10 -6.36
N PHE A 316 -15.05 25.45 -6.35
CA PHE A 316 -15.14 26.22 -5.12
C PHE A 316 -16.51 26.11 -4.42
N SER A 317 -17.47 25.41 -4.99
CA SER A 317 -18.74 25.07 -4.33
C SER A 317 -18.56 24.22 -3.05
N TRP A 318 -17.38 23.65 -2.82
CA TRP A 318 -17.03 22.87 -1.62
C TRP A 318 -16.79 23.71 -0.36
N THR A 319 -17.25 24.93 -0.36
CA THR A 319 -17.00 25.90 0.71
C THR A 319 -17.59 25.53 2.07
N GLY A 320 -18.61 24.67 2.12
CA GLY A 320 -19.27 24.29 3.36
C GLY A 320 -18.42 23.50 4.34
N GLY A 321 -17.54 22.62 3.86
CA GLY A 321 -16.61 21.82 4.67
C GLY A 321 -15.40 22.60 5.19
N TRP A 322 -15.02 23.66 4.53
CA TRP A 322 -13.82 24.45 4.82
C TRP A 322 -13.86 25.22 6.14
N SER A 323 -15.04 25.58 6.63
CA SER A 323 -15.20 26.28 7.89
C SER A 323 -14.72 25.50 9.12
N ARG A 324 -14.37 24.22 8.93
CA ARG A 324 -13.92 23.30 9.99
C ARG A 324 -12.42 23.14 10.05
N MET A 325 -11.73 23.66 9.06
CA MET A 325 -10.29 23.58 8.99
C MET A 325 -9.66 24.75 9.73
N THR A 326 -8.66 24.42 10.52
CA THR A 326 -7.67 25.41 10.92
C THR A 326 -6.42 25.15 10.10
N GLY A 327 -5.96 26.16 9.40
CA GLY A 327 -4.79 26.03 8.56
C GLY A 327 -4.10 27.34 8.28
N SER A 328 -2.96 27.28 7.64
CA SER A 328 -2.18 28.44 7.26
C SER A 328 -1.26 28.12 6.08
N TRP A 329 -0.92 29.15 5.32
CA TRP A 329 0.09 29.05 4.29
C TRP A 329 1.47 28.90 4.91
N GLN A 330 2.20 27.87 4.49
CA GLN A 330 3.60 27.62 4.82
C GLN A 330 4.48 27.86 3.61
N THR A 331 5.72 28.27 3.86
CA THR A 331 6.71 28.46 2.79
C THR A 331 7.79 27.41 2.92
N TYR A 332 7.92 26.58 1.90
CA TYR A 332 8.98 25.59 1.78
C TYR A 332 9.98 25.98 0.69
N THR A 333 11.22 25.58 0.85
CA THR A 333 12.25 25.69 -0.18
C THR A 333 12.55 24.29 -0.69
N ASP A 334 12.32 24.06 -1.97
CA ASP A 334 12.58 22.77 -2.59
C ASP A 334 14.08 22.46 -2.57
N PRO A 335 14.48 21.29 -2.05
CA PRO A 335 15.90 20.95 -1.91
C PRO A 335 16.60 20.63 -3.24
N GLN A 336 15.85 20.26 -4.29
CA GLN A 336 16.43 19.97 -5.60
C GLN A 336 16.68 21.25 -6.40
N THR A 337 15.75 22.20 -6.35
CA THR A 337 15.74 23.36 -7.24
C THR A 337 16.07 24.68 -6.54
N GLY A 338 15.93 24.73 -5.21
CA GLY A 338 15.99 25.98 -4.41
C GLY A 338 14.78 26.89 -4.59
N GLN A 339 13.77 26.48 -5.37
CA GLN A 339 12.53 27.23 -5.55
C GLN A 339 11.71 27.27 -4.28
N LYS A 340 11.01 28.38 -4.03
CA LYS A 340 10.11 28.51 -2.90
C LYS A 340 8.68 28.22 -3.32
N PHE A 341 8.00 27.40 -2.50
CA PHE A 341 6.60 27.03 -2.67
C PHE A 341 5.76 27.52 -1.50
N GLN A 342 4.56 28.00 -1.81
CA GLN A 342 3.51 28.27 -0.81
C GLN A 342 2.61 27.04 -0.76
N VAL A 343 2.50 26.42 0.43
CA VAL A 343 1.71 25.22 0.64
C VAL A 343 0.64 25.53 1.70
N TRP A 344 -0.60 25.20 1.39
CA TRP A 344 -1.67 25.28 2.37
C TRP A 344 -1.65 24.03 3.24
N GLU A 345 -1.32 24.21 4.50
CA GLU A 345 -1.41 23.17 5.52
C GLU A 345 -2.60 23.43 6.41
N ALA A 346 -3.48 22.45 6.50
CA ALA A 346 -4.60 22.48 7.40
C ALA A 346 -4.92 21.07 7.90
N ALA A 347 -5.83 20.98 8.85
CA ALA A 347 -6.35 19.70 9.33
C ALA A 347 -7.85 19.83 9.58
N TYR A 348 -8.59 18.78 9.29
CA TYR A 348 -9.92 18.57 9.84
C TYR A 348 -9.81 18.17 11.30
N ASN A 349 -10.90 18.33 12.05
CA ASN A 349 -10.94 17.96 13.45
C ASN A 349 -12.24 17.20 13.75
N ASP A 350 -12.11 15.95 14.19
CA ASP A 350 -13.21 15.17 14.71
C ASP A 350 -12.98 14.85 16.19
N ASN A 351 -13.79 15.43 17.08
CA ASN A 351 -13.72 15.25 18.53
C ASN A 351 -12.29 15.37 19.12
N GLY A 352 -11.51 16.30 18.59
CA GLY A 352 -10.13 16.53 19.03
C GLY A 352 -9.07 15.76 18.27
N ILE A 353 -9.44 14.84 17.39
CA ILE A 353 -8.53 14.16 16.49
C ILE A 353 -8.36 15.01 15.23
N LYS A 354 -7.19 15.62 15.09
CA LYS A 354 -6.85 16.38 13.89
C LYS A 354 -6.28 15.44 12.84
N TYR A 355 -6.73 15.56 11.59
CA TYR A 355 -6.33 14.64 10.50
C TYR A 355 -6.32 15.34 9.15
N ILE A 356 -5.62 14.73 8.20
CA ILE A 356 -5.67 15.05 6.77
C ILE A 356 -6.37 13.90 6.02
N PRO A 357 -7.16 14.20 4.97
CA PRO A 357 -7.90 13.18 4.25
C PRO A 357 -6.99 12.30 3.37
N THR A 358 -7.44 11.08 3.15
CA THR A 358 -6.90 10.18 2.14
C THR A 358 -7.80 10.15 0.90
N TRP A 359 -7.44 9.36 -0.12
CA TRP A 359 -8.26 9.23 -1.31
C TRP A 359 -9.68 8.74 -0.98
N ALA A 360 -9.84 7.60 -0.36
CA ALA A 360 -11.16 7.01 -0.06
C ALA A 360 -11.47 6.88 1.44
N GLY A 361 -10.60 7.40 2.32
CA GLY A 361 -10.72 7.22 3.76
C GLY A 361 -10.32 5.83 4.24
N GLY A 362 -9.72 5.01 3.38
CA GLY A 362 -9.25 3.66 3.67
C GLY A 362 -7.90 3.61 4.34
N MET A 363 -7.64 2.53 5.07
CA MET A 363 -6.31 2.30 5.67
C MET A 363 -5.23 2.03 4.62
N PHE A 364 -5.57 1.32 3.55
CA PHE A 364 -4.70 1.05 2.40
C PHE A 364 -4.12 2.36 1.86
N GLU A 365 -5.00 3.24 1.43
CA GLU A 365 -4.67 4.53 0.86
C GLU A 365 -3.73 5.36 1.75
N ALA A 366 -4.01 5.32 3.06
CA ALA A 366 -3.26 6.08 4.03
C ALA A 366 -1.86 5.50 4.29
N MET A 367 -1.73 4.18 4.49
CA MET A 367 -0.63 3.60 5.24
C MET A 367 0.19 2.55 4.47
N MET A 368 -0.24 2.13 3.26
CA MET A 368 0.54 1.15 2.48
C MET A 368 1.98 1.63 2.20
N PRO A 369 2.25 2.91 1.86
CA PRO A 369 3.62 3.37 1.64
C PRO A 369 4.54 3.26 2.86
N ASP A 370 4.02 3.37 4.09
CA ASP A 370 4.83 3.20 5.32
C ASP A 370 5.41 1.78 5.45
N LEU A 371 4.84 0.79 4.75
CA LEU A 371 5.41 -0.57 4.75
C LEU A 371 6.84 -0.63 4.20
N ILE A 372 7.20 0.27 3.30
CA ILE A 372 8.53 0.29 2.69
C ILE A 372 9.28 1.61 2.88
N VAL A 373 8.57 2.73 2.93
CA VAL A 373 9.15 4.05 3.22
C VAL A 373 9.01 4.33 4.70
N PRO A 374 10.09 4.62 5.44
CA PRO A 374 10.01 4.80 6.90
C PRO A 374 9.30 6.09 7.31
N GLU A 375 8.04 6.26 6.96
CA GLU A 375 7.28 7.51 7.19
C GLU A 375 7.11 7.82 8.67
N THR A 376 6.88 6.81 9.49
CA THR A 376 6.81 6.96 10.95
C THR A 376 8.15 7.40 11.56
N SER A 377 9.28 7.10 10.93
CA SER A 377 10.61 7.47 11.40
C SER A 377 11.08 8.83 10.84
N TRP A 378 10.85 9.07 9.57
CA TRP A 378 11.36 10.24 8.84
C TRP A 378 10.36 11.42 8.85
N GLY A 379 9.08 11.12 8.86
CA GLY A 379 7.98 12.10 8.84
C GLY A 379 7.27 12.25 10.19
N THR A 380 8.02 12.35 11.30
CA THR A 380 7.45 12.40 12.67
C THR A 380 6.50 13.57 12.91
N HIS A 381 6.58 14.63 12.12
CA HIS A 381 5.73 15.83 12.19
C HIS A 381 4.74 15.93 11.03
N SER A 382 4.70 14.92 10.16
CA SER A 382 3.82 14.86 8.99
C SER A 382 3.14 13.49 8.88
N PHE A 383 3.63 12.59 8.02
CA PHE A 383 2.98 11.32 7.76
C PHE A 383 2.93 10.39 8.96
N GLY A 384 4.00 10.26 9.74
CA GLY A 384 3.98 9.43 10.95
C GLY A 384 2.96 9.90 11.99
N LEU A 385 2.67 11.21 12.04
CA LEU A 385 1.57 11.74 12.87
C LEU A 385 0.22 11.50 12.20
N ALA A 386 0.12 11.65 10.87
CA ALA A 386 -1.10 11.38 10.13
C ALA A 386 -1.54 9.92 10.26
N ASP A 387 -0.60 8.96 10.18
CA ASP A 387 -0.86 7.53 10.37
C ASP A 387 -1.45 7.23 11.75
N GLN A 388 -0.88 7.81 12.80
CA GLN A 388 -1.43 7.68 14.15
C GLN A 388 -2.86 8.24 14.25
N ARG A 389 -3.13 9.39 13.60
CA ARG A 389 -4.46 10.00 13.58
C ARG A 389 -5.46 9.17 12.79
N THR A 390 -5.03 8.60 11.66
CA THR A 390 -5.86 7.69 10.86
C THR A 390 -6.28 6.46 11.65
N VAL A 391 -5.36 5.82 12.38
CA VAL A 391 -5.72 4.70 13.26
C VAL A 391 -6.70 5.12 14.36
N GLN A 392 -6.52 6.29 14.97
CA GLN A 392 -7.45 6.81 15.97
C GLN A 392 -8.85 7.03 15.38
N LEU A 393 -8.95 7.58 14.18
CA LEU A 393 -10.22 7.79 13.47
C LEU A 393 -10.89 6.46 13.11
N GLN A 394 -10.15 5.50 12.58
CA GLN A 394 -10.63 4.16 12.29
C GLN A 394 -11.26 3.49 13.53
N ILE A 395 -10.55 3.55 14.66
CA ILE A 395 -11.04 3.01 15.93
C ILE A 395 -12.30 3.75 16.37
N GLN A 396 -12.26 5.09 16.40
CA GLN A 396 -13.39 5.92 16.83
C GLN A 396 -14.62 5.68 15.95
N TYR A 397 -14.44 5.72 14.64
CA TYR A 397 -15.52 5.54 13.67
C TYR A 397 -16.16 4.17 13.79
N ALA A 398 -15.38 3.10 13.69
CA ALA A 398 -15.90 1.75 13.75
C ALA A 398 -16.55 1.43 15.10
N THR A 399 -15.90 1.79 16.23
CA THR A 399 -16.38 1.37 17.56
C THR A 399 -17.41 2.31 18.18
N HIS A 400 -17.31 3.62 17.91
CA HIS A 400 -18.20 4.59 18.53
C HIS A 400 -19.38 4.94 17.62
N TYR A 401 -19.15 5.22 16.32
CA TYR A 401 -20.23 5.62 15.43
C TYR A 401 -20.98 4.41 14.84
N LEU A 402 -20.26 3.37 14.39
CA LEU A 402 -20.87 2.17 13.82
C LEU A 402 -21.22 1.12 14.88
N GLY A 403 -20.66 1.20 16.09
CA GLY A 403 -20.87 0.22 17.16
C GLY A 403 -20.25 -1.16 16.91
N TYR A 404 -19.28 -1.25 16.02
CA TYR A 404 -18.58 -2.50 15.70
C TYR A 404 -17.63 -2.91 16.83
N PRO A 405 -17.47 -4.20 17.11
CA PRO A 405 -16.50 -4.66 18.10
C PRO A 405 -15.06 -4.60 17.62
N VAL A 406 -14.85 -4.46 16.31
CA VAL A 406 -13.55 -4.42 15.59
C VAL A 406 -13.51 -3.23 14.65
N TRP A 407 -12.33 -2.90 14.14
CA TRP A 407 -12.11 -1.80 13.21
C TRP A 407 -11.20 -2.22 12.05
N GLY A 408 -11.14 -1.42 11.00
CA GLY A 408 -10.33 -1.65 9.81
C GLY A 408 -11.15 -1.55 8.54
N LEU A 409 -11.62 -0.32 8.24
CA LEU A 409 -12.32 -0.03 6.98
C LEU A 409 -11.28 0.34 5.93
N SER A 410 -11.26 -0.43 4.87
CA SER A 410 -10.32 -0.25 3.75
C SER A 410 -10.86 -1.00 2.53
N PRO A 411 -10.42 -0.64 1.30
CA PRO A 411 -10.78 -1.38 0.09
C PRO A 411 -10.58 -2.88 0.27
N SER A 412 -11.58 -3.67 -0.06
CA SER A 412 -11.55 -5.13 0.11
C SER A 412 -12.65 -5.82 -0.68
N SER A 413 -12.63 -7.15 -0.68
CA SER A 413 -13.78 -7.94 -1.11
C SER A 413 -15.02 -7.65 -0.24
N SER A 414 -16.20 -7.85 -0.81
CA SER A 414 -17.43 -7.87 -0.01
C SER A 414 -17.40 -9.02 1.01
N ALA A 415 -18.06 -8.82 2.16
CA ALA A 415 -18.13 -9.82 3.22
C ALA A 415 -19.13 -10.97 2.88
N ASP A 416 -19.07 -11.43 1.64
CA ASP A 416 -19.81 -12.55 1.08
C ASP A 416 -18.98 -13.20 -0.03
N ASP A 417 -19.47 -14.30 -0.60
CA ASP A 417 -18.75 -15.01 -1.67
C ASP A 417 -19.09 -14.49 -3.09
N SER A 418 -19.58 -13.25 -3.24
CA SER A 418 -19.90 -12.64 -4.55
C SER A 418 -18.65 -12.36 -5.39
N GLY A 419 -17.50 -12.18 -4.74
CA GLY A 419 -16.25 -11.79 -5.37
C GLY A 419 -16.19 -10.31 -5.79
N ALA A 420 -17.16 -9.49 -5.36
CA ALA A 420 -17.10 -8.05 -5.56
C ALA A 420 -16.00 -7.44 -4.69
N TYR A 421 -15.28 -6.46 -5.24
CA TYR A 421 -14.29 -5.65 -4.53
C TYR A 421 -14.78 -4.21 -4.49
N ASN A 422 -14.76 -3.59 -3.32
CA ASN A 422 -15.29 -2.25 -3.13
C ASN A 422 -14.31 -1.37 -2.33
N THR A 423 -14.47 -0.07 -2.50
CA THR A 423 -13.69 0.94 -1.79
C THR A 423 -14.40 1.29 -0.49
N TYR A 424 -14.06 0.60 0.59
CA TYR A 424 -14.54 0.91 1.93
C TYR A 424 -13.59 1.89 2.62
N GLY A 425 -14.12 2.73 3.51
CA GLY A 425 -13.32 3.72 4.22
C GLY A 425 -14.10 4.45 5.30
N VAL A 426 -13.42 5.24 6.12
CA VAL A 426 -14.06 6.08 7.14
C VAL A 426 -14.73 7.26 6.45
N GLU A 427 -16.04 7.38 6.62
CA GLU A 427 -16.75 8.57 6.15
C GLU A 427 -16.13 9.85 6.73
N GLY A 428 -16.06 10.89 5.93
CA GLY A 428 -15.48 12.17 6.33
C GLY A 428 -13.94 12.20 6.32
N VAL A 429 -13.28 11.09 6.10
CA VAL A 429 -11.81 11.02 5.95
C VAL A 429 -11.41 10.95 4.47
N GLY A 430 -12.29 10.49 3.60
CA GLY A 430 -12.05 10.49 2.16
C GLY A 430 -12.17 11.89 1.53
N LEU A 431 -11.48 12.10 0.42
CA LEU A 431 -11.66 13.29 -0.41
C LEU A 431 -13.01 13.22 -1.13
N PRO A 432 -13.70 14.37 -1.34
CA PRO A 432 -14.99 14.40 -2.03
C PRO A 432 -14.92 13.79 -3.43
N GLY A 433 -15.94 13.00 -3.80
CA GLY A 433 -16.03 12.39 -5.12
C GLY A 433 -15.11 11.22 -5.38
N THR A 434 -14.33 10.76 -4.40
CA THR A 434 -13.38 9.66 -4.55
C THR A 434 -13.98 8.29 -4.31
N ILE A 435 -15.14 8.20 -3.66
CA ILE A 435 -15.87 6.97 -3.42
C ILE A 435 -17.02 6.88 -4.43
N ALA A 436 -16.79 6.22 -5.55
CA ALA A 436 -17.76 6.18 -6.64
C ALA A 436 -18.94 5.21 -6.40
N SER A 437 -18.81 4.25 -5.50
CA SER A 437 -19.78 3.16 -5.31
C SER A 437 -20.64 3.28 -4.06
N LEU A 438 -20.26 4.12 -3.10
CA LEU A 438 -21.06 4.38 -1.91
C LEU A 438 -21.79 5.70 -2.04
N PRO A 439 -22.98 5.86 -1.46
CA PRO A 439 -23.57 7.16 -1.29
C PRO A 439 -22.52 7.99 -0.57
N TYR A 440 -22.07 9.06 -1.23
CA TYR A 440 -20.96 9.87 -0.82
C TYR A 440 -20.99 10.25 0.63
N HIS A 441 -19.92 10.10 1.23
CA HIS A 441 -19.74 10.37 2.63
C HIS A 441 -18.36 10.94 2.99
N GLY A 442 -17.60 11.37 2.02
CA GLY A 442 -16.34 12.06 2.24
C GLY A 442 -16.49 13.37 3.03
N THR A 443 -15.50 14.21 3.00
CA THR A 443 -15.55 15.58 3.55
C THR A 443 -16.58 16.40 2.79
N ASP A 444 -17.90 16.24 3.11
CA ASP A 444 -18.99 16.90 2.40
C ASP A 444 -18.88 18.44 2.51
N PRO A 445 -18.56 19.12 1.42
CA PRO A 445 -18.40 20.56 1.43
C PRO A 445 -19.71 21.31 1.57
N THR A 446 -20.85 20.65 1.33
CA THR A 446 -22.18 21.26 1.46
C THR A 446 -22.73 21.16 2.87
N ALA A 447 -22.11 20.37 3.73
CA ALA A 447 -22.55 20.21 5.10
C ALA A 447 -22.46 21.52 5.88
N SER A 448 -23.59 21.98 6.36
CA SER A 448 -23.73 23.27 7.04
C SER A 448 -23.32 23.26 8.52
N SER A 449 -22.98 22.11 9.08
CA SER A 449 -22.63 21.95 10.49
C SER A 449 -21.18 21.46 10.68
N PRO A 450 -20.45 21.99 11.67
CA PRO A 450 -19.04 21.66 11.89
C PRO A 450 -18.73 20.22 12.29
N ASN A 451 -19.69 19.44 12.74
CA ASN A 451 -19.48 18.07 13.21
C ASN A 451 -20.20 17.04 12.35
N LEU A 452 -20.58 17.42 11.13
CA LEU A 452 -21.51 16.63 10.33
C LEU A 452 -20.91 15.42 9.66
N LEU A 453 -19.60 15.35 9.57
CA LEU A 453 -18.98 14.38 8.70
C LEU A 453 -18.99 12.97 9.28
N LEU A 454 -18.76 12.87 10.58
CA LEU A 454 -18.78 11.58 11.27
C LEU A 454 -20.07 11.36 12.09
N ASP A 455 -20.73 12.44 12.57
CA ASP A 455 -21.94 12.37 13.39
C ASP A 455 -23.24 12.12 12.61
N GLN A 456 -23.24 12.26 11.28
CA GLN A 456 -24.47 12.19 10.47
C GLN A 456 -24.48 11.07 9.44
N CYS A 457 -23.76 10.01 9.67
CA CYS A 457 -24.10 8.77 9.05
C CYS A 457 -25.52 8.36 9.46
N GLY A 458 -26.48 8.79 8.75
CA GLY A 458 -27.76 8.16 8.93
C GLY A 458 -28.03 7.23 7.76
N PRO A 459 -28.01 5.98 7.90
CA PRO A 459 -27.17 5.04 8.62
C PRO A 459 -25.87 4.73 7.88
N CYS A 460 -24.75 4.83 8.51
CA CYS A 460 -23.46 4.30 8.05
C CYS A 460 -23.44 2.76 7.92
N SER A 461 -24.57 2.16 7.88
CA SER A 461 -24.80 0.70 7.88
C SER A 461 -24.52 0.04 6.53
N THR A 462 -24.18 0.80 5.49
CA THR A 462 -23.92 0.26 4.17
C THR A 462 -22.50 -0.28 4.01
N GLU A 463 -21.61 0.02 4.94
CA GLU A 463 -20.22 -0.45 4.87
C GLU A 463 -19.98 -1.78 5.57
N ASP A 464 -20.90 -2.45 6.11
CA ASP A 464 -20.89 -3.74 6.86
C ASP A 464 -19.68 -4.67 6.58
N VAL A 465 -18.49 -4.07 6.43
CA VAL A 465 -17.23 -4.74 6.11
C VAL A 465 -16.09 -4.20 6.96
N VAL A 466 -15.32 -5.13 7.52
CA VAL A 466 -14.00 -4.89 8.10
C VAL A 466 -13.02 -5.85 7.45
N THR A 467 -11.84 -5.34 7.04
CA THR A 467 -10.76 -6.16 6.49
C THR A 467 -9.63 -6.34 7.50
N PRO A 468 -9.07 -7.55 7.63
CA PRO A 468 -7.98 -7.82 8.57
C PRO A 468 -6.69 -7.05 8.27
N TYR A 469 -6.30 -6.91 7.00
CA TYR A 469 -5.02 -6.30 6.64
C TYR A 469 -4.88 -4.85 7.14
N ALA A 470 -5.99 -4.12 7.28
CA ALA A 470 -5.99 -2.78 7.85
C ALA A 470 -5.39 -2.73 9.26
N SER A 471 -5.61 -3.79 10.07
CA SER A 471 -4.97 -3.88 11.39
C SER A 471 -3.46 -4.12 11.30
N PHE A 472 -2.99 -4.81 10.26
CA PHE A 472 -1.57 -5.03 10.07
C PHE A 472 -0.85 -3.77 9.59
N LEU A 473 -1.47 -2.98 8.72
CA LEU A 473 -0.97 -1.65 8.35
C LEU A 473 -0.73 -0.77 9.58
N ALA A 474 -1.58 -0.86 10.59
CA ALA A 474 -1.46 -0.08 11.81
C ALA A 474 -0.37 -0.57 12.79
N LEU A 475 0.32 -1.68 12.52
CA LEU A 475 1.33 -2.23 13.45
C LEU A 475 2.49 -1.27 13.71
N ASP A 476 2.87 -0.43 12.76
CA ASP A 476 3.95 0.54 12.96
C ASP A 476 3.47 1.78 13.75
N ALA A 477 2.33 2.34 13.42
CA ALA A 477 1.81 3.56 14.02
C ALA A 477 1.13 3.35 15.39
N ALA A 478 0.49 2.19 15.62
CA ALA A 478 -0.29 1.89 16.82
C ALA A 478 -0.23 0.40 17.21
N PRO A 479 0.95 -0.14 17.53
CA PRO A 479 1.21 -1.58 17.62
C PRO A 479 0.29 -2.34 18.57
N GLN A 480 0.00 -1.80 19.75
CA GLN A 480 -0.81 -2.51 20.74
C GLN A 480 -2.30 -2.53 20.40
N GLN A 481 -2.82 -1.42 19.83
CA GLN A 481 -4.20 -1.35 19.36
C GLN A 481 -4.41 -2.28 18.16
N ALA A 482 -3.47 -2.29 17.23
CA ALA A 482 -3.46 -3.16 16.06
C ALA A 482 -3.44 -4.63 16.47
N TYR A 483 -2.50 -5.03 17.33
CA TYR A 483 -2.41 -6.40 17.82
C TYR A 483 -3.70 -6.83 18.55
N ALA A 484 -4.24 -5.98 19.41
CA ALA A 484 -5.49 -6.27 20.11
C ALA A 484 -6.65 -6.48 19.14
N ASN A 485 -6.74 -5.69 18.07
CA ASN A 485 -7.77 -5.85 17.05
C ASN A 485 -7.60 -7.15 16.24
N ILE A 486 -6.38 -7.50 15.85
CA ILE A 486 -6.06 -8.78 15.20
C ILE A 486 -6.54 -9.96 16.05
N GLN A 487 -6.29 -9.93 17.37
CA GLN A 487 -6.75 -10.99 18.26
C GLN A 487 -8.29 -11.02 18.36
N LYS A 488 -8.96 -9.87 18.39
CA LYS A 488 -10.42 -9.78 18.39
C LYS A 488 -11.03 -10.35 17.10
N LEU A 489 -10.49 -9.99 15.94
CA LEU A 489 -10.93 -10.52 14.64
C LEU A 489 -10.89 -12.05 14.64
N ARG A 490 -9.78 -12.65 15.08
CA ARG A 490 -9.65 -14.11 15.15
C ARG A 490 -10.59 -14.77 16.16
N SER A 491 -10.86 -14.11 17.28
CA SER A 491 -11.68 -14.68 18.35
C SER A 491 -13.17 -14.54 18.11
N LEU A 492 -13.61 -13.43 17.53
CA LEU A 492 -15.02 -13.13 17.28
C LEU A 492 -15.51 -13.76 15.96
N TYR A 493 -14.63 -13.89 14.99
CA TYR A 493 -14.96 -14.40 13.65
C TYR A 493 -14.05 -15.59 13.29
N PRO A 494 -14.25 -16.77 13.90
CA PRO A 494 -13.34 -17.90 13.68
C PRO A 494 -13.31 -18.39 12.23
N GLY A 495 -14.35 -18.13 11.43
CA GLY A 495 -14.37 -18.41 9.99
C GLY A 495 -13.53 -17.46 9.13
N LEU A 496 -13.07 -16.35 9.69
CA LEU A 496 -12.25 -15.35 8.99
C LEU A 496 -10.77 -15.76 8.83
N TYR A 497 -10.34 -16.77 9.57
CA TYR A 497 -8.93 -17.17 9.61
C TYR A 497 -8.79 -18.68 9.41
N ALA A 498 -8.05 -19.07 8.38
CA ALA A 498 -7.92 -20.46 7.93
C ALA A 498 -6.46 -20.91 7.80
N ALA A 499 -6.24 -22.02 7.11
CA ALA A 499 -4.90 -22.57 6.90
C ALA A 499 -3.98 -21.66 6.08
N ASP A 500 -4.57 -20.86 5.18
CA ASP A 500 -3.86 -19.98 4.24
C ASP A 500 -3.83 -18.51 4.71
N GLY A 501 -4.15 -18.24 5.98
CA GLY A 501 -4.13 -16.91 6.56
C GLY A 501 -5.55 -16.36 6.80
N PHE A 502 -5.67 -15.05 6.70
CA PHE A 502 -6.96 -14.37 6.80
C PHE A 502 -7.69 -14.36 5.46
N PHE A 503 -8.99 -14.54 5.49
CA PHE A 503 -9.83 -14.11 4.40
C PHE A 503 -10.00 -12.60 4.44
N ASP A 504 -10.31 -12.04 3.30
CA ASP A 504 -10.20 -10.63 3.04
C ASP A 504 -11.22 -9.74 3.78
N ALA A 505 -12.42 -10.25 4.04
CA ALA A 505 -13.50 -9.43 4.58
C ALA A 505 -14.41 -10.18 5.56
N VAL A 506 -14.88 -9.43 6.55
CA VAL A 506 -15.97 -9.89 7.46
C VAL A 506 -17.00 -8.79 7.67
N ASN A 507 -18.27 -9.15 7.67
CA ASN A 507 -19.33 -8.28 8.17
C ASN A 507 -19.32 -8.32 9.71
N PRO A 508 -18.97 -7.21 10.38
CA PRO A 508 -18.79 -7.20 11.83
C PRO A 508 -20.08 -7.36 12.60
N THR A 509 -21.25 -7.16 11.97
CA THR A 509 -22.57 -7.28 12.58
C THR A 509 -23.12 -8.70 12.47
N THR A 510 -23.01 -9.32 11.30
CA THR A 510 -23.60 -10.65 11.02
C THR A 510 -22.59 -11.78 11.19
N GLY A 511 -21.30 -11.50 11.10
CA GLY A 511 -20.23 -12.50 11.07
C GLY A 511 -20.07 -13.21 9.73
N SER A 512 -20.75 -12.74 8.67
CA SER A 512 -20.55 -13.24 7.31
C SER A 512 -19.11 -12.93 6.84
N VAL A 513 -18.50 -13.86 6.13
CA VAL A 513 -17.11 -13.79 5.64
C VAL A 513 -17.10 -13.87 4.13
N GLY A 514 -16.33 -13.01 3.50
CA GLY A 514 -15.95 -13.11 2.10
C GLY A 514 -14.72 -14.02 1.98
N HIS A 515 -14.93 -15.28 1.57
CA HIS A 515 -13.88 -16.30 1.55
C HIS A 515 -12.96 -16.15 0.33
N ARG A 516 -12.26 -15.04 0.24
CA ARG A 516 -11.28 -14.73 -0.79
C ARG A 516 -9.99 -14.26 -0.11
N ILE A 517 -8.86 -14.58 -0.70
CA ILE A 517 -7.55 -14.05 -0.33
C ILE A 517 -6.98 -13.36 -1.56
N LEU A 518 -6.55 -12.12 -1.40
CA LEU A 518 -5.97 -11.29 -2.45
C LEU A 518 -4.46 -11.18 -2.28
N ASP A 519 -3.71 -11.25 -3.37
CA ASP A 519 -2.24 -11.08 -3.34
C ASP A 519 -1.87 -9.73 -2.73
N LEU A 520 -2.53 -8.65 -3.17
CA LEU A 520 -2.30 -7.30 -2.67
C LEU A 520 -2.48 -7.19 -1.16
N ASP A 521 -3.62 -7.66 -0.63
CA ASP A 521 -4.00 -7.44 0.77
C ASP A 521 -3.15 -8.29 1.72
N ASP A 522 -2.91 -9.56 1.38
CA ASP A 522 -2.08 -10.45 2.19
C ASP A 522 -0.58 -10.10 2.11
N ALA A 523 -0.11 -9.44 1.02
CA ALA A 523 1.25 -8.92 0.97
C ALA A 523 1.47 -7.78 1.97
N MET A 524 0.48 -6.93 2.18
CA MET A 524 0.53 -5.91 3.24
C MET A 524 0.62 -6.57 4.62
N ILE A 525 -0.08 -7.70 4.85
CA ILE A 525 0.07 -8.50 6.07
C ILE A 525 1.50 -9.01 6.22
N MET A 526 2.07 -9.62 5.18
CA MET A 526 3.43 -10.16 5.22
C MET A 526 4.48 -9.08 5.45
N ALA A 527 4.37 -7.96 4.74
CA ALA A 527 5.28 -6.82 4.86
C ALA A 527 5.24 -6.18 6.26
N ALA A 528 4.03 -5.95 6.78
CA ALA A 528 3.83 -5.42 8.13
C ALA A 528 4.40 -6.35 9.21
N LEU A 529 4.19 -7.66 9.06
CA LEU A 529 4.75 -8.68 9.96
C LEU A 529 6.27 -8.73 9.91
N ASP A 530 6.86 -8.63 8.73
CA ASP A 530 8.32 -8.59 8.60
C ASP A 530 8.89 -7.34 9.27
N ASN A 531 8.34 -6.17 9.01
CA ASN A 531 8.75 -4.94 9.67
C ASN A 531 8.62 -5.04 11.20
N ALA A 532 7.51 -5.56 11.69
CA ALA A 532 7.25 -5.70 13.12
C ALA A 532 8.14 -6.74 13.83
N LEU A 533 8.52 -7.80 13.15
CA LEU A 533 9.28 -8.92 13.72
C LEU A 533 10.78 -8.83 13.43
N ASN A 534 11.20 -8.14 12.38
CA ASN A 534 12.60 -8.00 11.95
C ASN A 534 13.10 -6.55 11.96
N ASN A 535 12.61 -5.74 12.90
CA ASN A 535 13.12 -4.39 13.10
C ASN A 535 13.06 -3.55 11.80
N ARG A 536 11.85 -3.50 11.17
CA ARG A 536 11.58 -2.73 9.94
C ARG A 536 12.42 -3.17 8.75
N ALA A 537 12.43 -4.46 8.47
CA ALA A 537 13.33 -5.04 7.46
C ALA A 537 13.09 -4.45 6.07
N LEU A 538 11.84 -4.39 5.57
CA LEU A 538 11.54 -3.82 4.24
C LEU A 538 11.87 -2.32 4.19
N GLN A 539 11.52 -1.56 5.23
CA GLN A 539 11.89 -0.14 5.33
C GLN A 539 13.41 0.06 5.31
N ARG A 540 14.17 -0.81 5.97
CA ARG A 540 15.64 -0.74 5.96
C ARG A 540 16.25 -1.07 4.60
N TYR A 541 15.68 -2.01 3.84
CA TYR A 541 16.13 -2.26 2.47
C TYR A 541 15.90 -1.04 1.59
N PHE A 542 14.72 -0.43 1.66
CA PHE A 542 14.46 0.80 0.93
C PHE A 542 15.41 1.93 1.37
N ALA A 543 15.58 2.13 2.67
CA ALA A 543 16.44 3.16 3.24
C ALA A 543 17.93 3.01 2.88
N ALA A 544 18.39 1.78 2.63
CA ALA A 544 19.77 1.50 2.20
C ALA A 544 20.04 1.94 0.76
N ASP A 545 19.01 2.02 -0.07
CA ASP A 545 19.14 2.35 -1.47
C ASP A 545 19.26 3.87 -1.70
N PRO A 546 20.14 4.33 -2.61
CA PRO A 546 20.28 5.76 -2.91
C PRO A 546 18.99 6.46 -3.35
N VAL A 547 18.02 5.75 -3.93
CA VAL A 547 16.72 6.33 -4.35
C VAL A 547 15.95 6.90 -3.15
N SER A 548 16.13 6.35 -1.97
CA SER A 548 15.44 6.74 -0.74
C SER A 548 15.75 8.17 -0.27
N TRP A 549 16.84 8.80 -0.77
CA TRP A 549 17.22 10.15 -0.38
C TRP A 549 16.08 11.16 -0.57
N ALA A 550 15.31 11.00 -1.64
CA ALA A 550 14.19 11.90 -1.92
C ALA A 550 13.11 11.76 -0.83
N ALA A 551 12.60 10.56 -0.59
CA ALA A 551 11.61 10.33 0.46
C ALA A 551 12.12 10.84 1.82
N HIS A 552 13.34 10.49 2.22
CA HIS A 552 13.96 10.96 3.46
C HIS A 552 13.99 12.48 3.56
N THR A 553 14.54 13.15 2.55
CA THR A 553 14.73 14.61 2.56
C THR A 553 13.40 15.36 2.62
N TYR A 554 12.41 14.95 1.83
CA TYR A 554 11.12 15.65 1.78
C TYR A 554 10.28 15.37 3.01
N LEU A 555 10.32 14.15 3.56
CA LEU A 555 9.63 13.81 4.82
C LEU A 555 10.19 14.58 6.02
N GLU A 556 11.51 14.74 6.11
CA GLU A 556 12.14 15.55 7.18
C GLU A 556 11.80 17.05 7.07
N LEU A 557 11.63 17.55 5.84
CA LEU A 557 11.25 18.95 5.62
C LEU A 557 9.78 19.21 5.90
N GLU A 558 8.92 18.22 5.70
CA GLU A 558 7.47 18.37 5.90
C GLU A 558 7.14 18.50 7.38
N ASN A 559 6.46 19.59 7.72
CA ASN A 559 6.06 19.86 9.09
C ASN A 559 4.62 20.37 9.10
N ASN A 560 3.66 19.45 9.04
CA ASN A 560 2.25 19.81 9.08
C ASN A 560 1.84 20.29 10.48
N LYS A 561 2.02 21.59 10.73
CA LYS A 561 1.69 22.25 12.01
C LYS A 561 0.22 22.15 12.36
N ALA A 562 -0.65 21.96 11.38
CA ALA A 562 -2.07 21.87 11.63
C ALA A 562 -2.46 20.55 12.33
N LEU A 563 -1.66 19.48 12.16
CA LEU A 563 -1.86 18.20 12.84
C LEU A 563 -1.41 18.23 14.32
N SER A 564 -0.52 19.12 14.68
CA SER A 564 0.05 19.25 16.02
C SER A 564 -0.95 19.76 17.06
#